data_ac7b255ac64149fa81c91d2ca0ae250d
#
_entry.id   ac7b255ac64149fa81c91d2ca0ae250d
#
_cell.length_a   1.000
_cell.length_b   1.000
_cell.length_c   1.000
_cell.angle_alpha   90.00
_cell.angle_beta   90.00
_cell.angle_gamma   90.00
#
_symmetry.space_group_name_H-M   'P 1'
#
loop_
_entity.id
_entity.type
_entity.pdbx_description
1 polymer ?
#
loop_
_entity_poly.entity_id
_entity_poly.type
_entity_poly.pdbx_seq_one_letter_code
_entity_poly.pdbx_strand_id
1 'polypeptide(L)'
;MASSRAAKSLPLQVAAICYRRRGSAIEFLLVNTNGGNKWTFPKGSTDPRLSHSQAAEREAAEEAGAIGTIEPRQFHLYLHAKGVFWQPGGVQEFVVKAFLMEIHQMRRPDESNRKPTWVTPDEAKRRLSKGREVKYLRELEAVIDRALERIQFHNELWGSYPTTRTSRSSASV
;
A
#
# COMPACT_ATOMS: atom_id res chain seq x y z
N MET A 1 -32.45 28.53 -16.48
CA MET A 1 -31.30 28.64 -15.59
C MET A 1 -30.80 27.23 -15.27
N ALA A 2 -29.72 26.82 -15.90
CA ALA A 2 -29.13 25.50 -15.66
C ALA A 2 -28.36 25.54 -14.31
N SER A 3 -28.89 24.80 -13.32
CA SER A 3 -28.20 24.58 -12.04
C SER A 3 -26.92 23.81 -12.31
N SER A 4 -25.79 24.46 -12.21
CA SER A 4 -24.47 23.83 -12.21
C SER A 4 -24.39 22.90 -10.99
N ARG A 5 -24.61 21.61 -11.22
CA ARG A 5 -24.35 20.57 -10.25
C ARG A 5 -22.84 20.53 -10.07
N ALA A 6 -22.32 21.21 -9.05
CA ALA A 6 -20.92 21.13 -8.68
C ALA A 6 -20.53 19.65 -8.58
N ALA A 7 -19.56 19.22 -9.37
CA ALA A 7 -19.06 17.84 -9.33
C ALA A 7 -18.54 17.60 -7.91
N LYS A 8 -19.24 16.76 -7.16
CA LYS A 8 -18.86 16.42 -5.79
C LYS A 8 -17.56 15.64 -5.88
N SER A 9 -16.46 16.22 -5.37
CA SER A 9 -15.16 15.54 -5.34
C SER A 9 -15.28 14.25 -4.53
N LEU A 10 -14.67 13.17 -5.03
CA LEU A 10 -14.64 11.90 -4.30
C LEU A 10 -13.88 12.05 -2.99
N PRO A 11 -14.33 11.42 -1.90
CA PRO A 11 -13.59 11.43 -0.64
C PRO A 11 -12.23 10.76 -0.80
N LEU A 12 -11.27 11.24 -0.03
CA LEU A 12 -9.87 10.82 -0.09
C LEU A 12 -9.57 9.80 1.01
N GLN A 13 -8.85 8.75 0.63
CA GLN A 13 -8.20 7.81 1.52
C GLN A 13 -6.70 7.75 1.24
N VAL A 14 -5.97 7.13 2.16
CA VAL A 14 -4.54 6.84 2.05
C VAL A 14 -4.29 5.36 2.25
N ALA A 15 -3.32 4.80 1.53
CA ALA A 15 -2.93 3.40 1.64
C ALA A 15 -1.41 3.26 1.74
N ALA A 16 -0.95 2.38 2.60
CA ALA A 16 0.43 1.94 2.64
C ALA A 16 0.59 0.68 1.78
N ILE A 17 1.39 0.77 0.75
CA ILE A 17 1.77 -0.36 -0.09
C ILE A 17 3.04 -0.95 0.52
N CYS A 18 2.80 -1.82 1.49
CA CYS A 18 3.84 -2.43 2.29
C CYS A 18 4.53 -3.54 1.52
N TYR A 19 5.86 -3.51 1.46
CA TYR A 19 6.67 -4.54 0.84
C TYR A 19 7.87 -4.91 1.70
N ARG A 20 8.42 -6.08 1.44
CA ARG A 20 9.72 -6.52 1.96
C ARG A 20 10.53 -7.20 0.87
N ARG A 21 11.84 -7.23 1.09
CA ARG A 21 12.78 -7.98 0.26
C ARG A 21 13.06 -9.34 0.92
N ARG A 22 13.00 -10.38 0.12
CA ARG A 22 13.35 -11.73 0.55
C ARG A 22 14.32 -12.35 -0.47
N GLY A 23 15.62 -12.16 -0.23
CA GLY A 23 16.62 -12.38 -1.26
C GLY A 23 16.42 -11.43 -2.43
N SER A 24 16.30 -11.96 -3.65
CA SER A 24 15.99 -11.18 -4.86
C SER A 24 14.50 -10.93 -5.07
N ALA A 25 13.64 -11.60 -4.30
CA ALA A 25 12.19 -11.49 -4.45
C ALA A 25 11.61 -10.31 -3.64
N ILE A 26 10.53 -9.72 -4.19
CA ILE A 26 9.69 -8.75 -3.50
C ILE A 26 8.41 -9.44 -3.07
N GLU A 27 8.02 -9.23 -1.82
CA GLU A 27 6.71 -9.65 -1.31
C GLU A 27 5.92 -8.43 -0.84
N PHE A 28 4.62 -8.44 -1.10
CA PHE A 28 3.67 -7.41 -0.65
C PHE A 28 2.84 -7.92 0.52
N LEU A 29 2.48 -7.01 1.42
CA LEU A 29 1.61 -7.30 2.55
C LEU A 29 0.17 -6.92 2.21
N LEU A 30 -0.72 -7.88 2.30
CA LEU A 30 -2.15 -7.68 2.17
C LEU A 30 -2.88 -7.97 3.48
N VAL A 31 -4.02 -7.33 3.67
CA VAL A 31 -4.92 -7.55 4.80
C VAL A 31 -6.33 -7.86 4.31
N ASN A 32 -7.12 -8.51 5.13
CA ASN A 32 -8.54 -8.69 4.85
C ASN A 32 -9.33 -7.41 5.11
N THR A 33 -10.39 -7.19 4.34
CA THR A 33 -11.40 -6.19 4.69
C THR A 33 -12.11 -6.55 6.00
N ASN A 34 -12.75 -5.59 6.65
CA ASN A 34 -13.46 -5.83 7.92
C ASN A 34 -14.49 -6.98 7.86
N GLY A 35 -15.10 -7.21 6.71
CA GLY A 35 -15.99 -8.35 6.49
C GLY A 35 -15.28 -9.69 6.24
N GLY A 36 -13.95 -9.70 6.14
CA GLY A 36 -13.13 -10.89 5.89
C GLY A 36 -13.24 -11.49 4.49
N ASN A 37 -13.98 -10.85 3.58
CA ASN A 37 -14.36 -11.43 2.29
C ASN A 37 -13.38 -11.09 1.16
N LYS A 38 -12.60 -10.02 1.32
CA LYS A 38 -11.72 -9.49 0.27
C LYS A 38 -10.37 -9.14 0.84
N TRP A 39 -9.36 -9.18 -0.03
CA TRP A 39 -8.03 -8.71 0.27
C TRP A 39 -7.87 -7.25 -0.17
N THR A 40 -7.07 -6.49 0.57
CA THR A 40 -6.79 -5.08 0.30
C THR A 40 -5.41 -4.70 0.85
N PHE A 41 -4.92 -3.53 0.47
CA PHE A 41 -3.80 -2.89 1.16
C PHE A 41 -4.27 -2.29 2.49
N PRO A 42 -3.42 -2.16 3.51
CA PRO A 42 -3.70 -1.34 4.68
C PRO A 42 -4.05 0.08 4.25
N LYS A 43 -5.22 0.58 4.63
CA LYS A 43 -5.71 1.89 4.20
C LYS A 43 -6.81 2.43 5.08
N GLY A 44 -6.92 3.73 5.12
CA GLY A 44 -7.97 4.40 5.86
C GLY A 44 -8.15 5.87 5.49
N SER A 45 -8.82 6.59 6.35
CA SER A 45 -9.12 8.00 6.15
C SER A 45 -7.91 8.88 6.42
N THR A 46 -7.88 10.05 5.78
CA THR A 46 -6.93 11.10 6.11
C THR A 46 -7.22 11.67 7.51
N ASP A 47 -6.18 12.16 8.16
CA ASP A 47 -6.26 12.85 9.45
C ASP A 47 -5.67 14.26 9.27
N PRO A 48 -6.40 15.35 9.58
CA PRO A 48 -5.89 16.71 9.40
C PRO A 48 -4.66 17.03 10.26
N ARG A 49 -4.37 16.23 11.30
CA ARG A 49 -3.21 16.38 12.18
C ARG A 49 -1.94 15.69 11.65
N LEU A 50 -2.07 14.86 10.61
CA LEU A 50 -1.00 14.07 10.03
C LEU A 50 -0.79 14.41 8.57
N SER A 51 0.44 14.24 8.08
CA SER A 51 0.65 14.17 6.63
C SER A 51 -0.04 12.92 6.07
N HIS A 52 -0.32 12.89 4.78
CA HIS A 52 -0.97 11.73 4.16
C HIS A 52 -0.10 10.46 4.27
N SER A 53 1.23 10.58 4.18
CA SER A 53 2.13 9.44 4.39
C SER A 53 2.11 8.95 5.86
N GLN A 54 2.08 9.86 6.83
CA GLN A 54 1.94 9.48 8.25
C GLN A 54 0.61 8.80 8.55
N ALA A 55 -0.48 9.26 7.92
CA ALA A 55 -1.77 8.60 8.05
C ALA A 55 -1.74 7.18 7.44
N ALA A 56 -1.11 6.98 6.28
CA ALA A 56 -0.94 5.66 5.67
C ALA A 56 -0.04 4.74 6.53
N GLU A 57 1.04 5.26 7.11
CA GLU A 57 1.90 4.53 8.04
C GLU A 57 1.14 4.06 9.28
N ARG A 58 0.28 4.91 9.83
CA ARG A 58 -0.60 4.54 10.94
C ARG A 58 -1.53 3.37 10.57
N GLU A 59 -2.18 3.42 9.40
CA GLU A 59 -3.05 2.33 8.94
C GLU A 59 -2.27 1.01 8.79
N ALA A 60 -1.02 1.06 8.29
CA ALA A 60 -0.16 -0.11 8.22
C ALA A 60 0.13 -0.72 9.61
N ALA A 61 0.36 0.12 10.60
CA ALA A 61 0.60 -0.31 11.98
C ALA A 61 -0.68 -0.89 12.64
N GLU A 62 -1.81 -0.23 12.48
CA GLU A 62 -3.09 -0.61 13.09
C GLU A 62 -3.67 -1.88 12.45
N GLU A 63 -3.77 -1.93 11.12
CA GLU A 63 -4.38 -3.04 10.38
C GLU A 63 -3.46 -4.25 10.20
N ALA A 64 -2.15 -4.02 10.04
CA ALA A 64 -1.21 -5.07 9.71
C ALA A 64 -0.09 -5.30 10.74
N GLY A 65 0.09 -4.41 11.71
CA GLY A 65 1.23 -4.45 12.62
C GLY A 65 2.57 -4.20 11.92
N ALA A 66 2.56 -3.55 10.76
CA ALA A 66 3.71 -3.30 9.93
C ALA A 66 4.46 -2.05 10.37
N ILE A 67 5.78 -2.16 10.54
CA ILE A 67 6.68 -1.07 10.95
C ILE A 67 7.82 -1.00 9.94
N GLY A 68 8.09 0.18 9.41
CA GLY A 68 9.10 0.35 8.39
C GLY A 68 9.34 1.80 8.00
N THR A 69 9.85 2.01 6.80
CA THR A 69 10.13 3.32 6.22
C THR A 69 9.15 3.61 5.10
N ILE A 70 8.32 4.64 5.27
CA ILE A 70 7.36 5.09 4.26
C ILE A 70 7.93 6.25 3.44
N GLU A 71 7.68 6.23 2.13
CA GLU A 71 8.03 7.37 1.28
C GLU A 71 7.11 8.57 1.56
N PRO A 72 7.64 9.80 1.61
CA PRO A 72 6.83 10.98 1.93
C PRO A 72 5.89 11.38 0.79
N ARG A 73 6.16 10.93 -0.44
CA ARG A 73 5.36 11.23 -1.63
C ARG A 73 4.61 10.00 -2.11
N GLN A 74 3.33 10.18 -2.47
CA GLN A 74 2.58 9.15 -3.15
C GLN A 74 3.22 8.80 -4.50
N PHE A 75 3.22 7.52 -4.84
CA PHE A 75 3.70 7.06 -6.14
C PHE A 75 2.56 6.77 -7.12
N HIS A 76 1.33 6.61 -6.62
CA HIS A 76 0.16 6.32 -7.44
C HIS A 76 -1.15 6.79 -6.79
N LEU A 77 -2.18 6.96 -7.62
CA LEU A 77 -3.57 7.19 -7.21
C LEU A 77 -4.42 6.06 -7.79
N TYR A 78 -5.39 5.55 -7.03
CA TYR A 78 -6.32 4.56 -7.54
C TYR A 78 -7.73 4.75 -6.99
N LEU A 79 -8.73 4.21 -7.70
CA LEU A 79 -10.12 4.20 -7.28
C LEU A 79 -10.42 2.98 -6.42
N HIS A 80 -11.13 3.21 -5.34
CA HIS A 80 -11.62 2.18 -4.45
C HIS A 80 -13.12 2.37 -4.20
N ALA A 81 -13.87 1.28 -4.15
CA ALA A 81 -15.28 1.31 -3.84
C ALA A 81 -15.58 0.56 -2.54
N LYS A 82 -16.38 1.19 -1.68
CA LYS A 82 -17.01 0.54 -0.53
C LYS A 82 -18.51 0.47 -0.75
N GLY A 83 -19.12 -0.60 -0.30
CA GLY A 83 -20.56 -0.73 -0.28
C GLY A 83 -21.04 -2.10 -0.71
N VAL A 84 -22.32 -2.26 -0.62
CA VAL A 84 -23.03 -3.48 -0.99
C VAL A 84 -23.71 -3.17 -2.31
N PHE A 85 -23.24 -3.76 -3.38
CA PHE A 85 -23.70 -3.48 -4.75
C PHE A 85 -25.21 -3.72 -4.97
N TRP A 86 -25.87 -4.42 -4.05
CA TRP A 86 -27.31 -4.76 -4.10
C TRP A 86 -28.18 -3.90 -3.17
N GLN A 87 -27.63 -2.90 -2.46
CA GLN A 87 -28.43 -2.02 -1.62
C GLN A 87 -28.80 -0.71 -2.35
N PRO A 88 -30.05 -0.23 -2.21
CA PRO A 88 -30.42 1.11 -2.67
C PRO A 88 -29.60 2.16 -1.94
N GLY A 89 -28.75 2.92 -2.65
CA GLY A 89 -27.82 3.90 -2.08
C GLY A 89 -26.41 3.76 -2.62
N GLY A 90 -26.09 2.62 -3.23
CA GLY A 90 -24.96 2.45 -4.12
C GLY A 90 -23.60 2.34 -3.44
N VAL A 91 -22.63 2.22 -4.30
CA VAL A 91 -21.22 2.14 -4.03
C VAL A 91 -20.68 3.53 -3.73
N GLN A 92 -20.00 3.69 -2.60
CA GLN A 92 -19.20 4.88 -2.33
C GLN A 92 -17.81 4.68 -2.92
N GLU A 93 -17.47 5.51 -3.90
CA GLU A 93 -16.12 5.57 -4.47
C GLU A 93 -15.23 6.51 -3.67
N PHE A 94 -13.94 6.15 -3.60
CA PHE A 94 -12.86 6.93 -2.98
C PHE A 94 -11.71 7.04 -3.96
N VAL A 95 -11.01 8.18 -3.92
CA VAL A 95 -9.65 8.28 -4.44
C VAL A 95 -8.69 7.88 -3.33
N VAL A 96 -7.76 6.99 -3.61
CA VAL A 96 -6.78 6.53 -2.64
C VAL A 96 -5.38 6.93 -3.09
N LYS A 97 -4.66 7.63 -2.21
CA LYS A 97 -3.23 7.93 -2.39
C LYS A 97 -2.41 6.76 -1.89
N ALA A 98 -1.62 6.14 -2.77
CA ALA A 98 -0.75 5.02 -2.47
C ALA A 98 0.67 5.49 -2.13
N PHE A 99 1.17 5.09 -0.95
CA PHE A 99 2.51 5.38 -0.47
C PHE A 99 3.30 4.08 -0.35
N LEU A 100 4.51 4.04 -0.89
CA LEU A 100 5.38 2.88 -0.79
C LEU A 100 6.03 2.82 0.59
N MET A 101 6.00 1.64 1.23
CA MET A 101 6.53 1.44 2.57
C MET A 101 7.34 0.16 2.66
N GLU A 102 8.65 0.27 2.90
CA GLU A 102 9.52 -0.88 3.14
C GLU A 102 9.43 -1.31 4.60
N ILE A 103 9.05 -2.57 4.83
CA ILE A 103 8.80 -3.09 6.17
C ILE A 103 10.06 -3.75 6.73
N HIS A 104 10.43 -3.36 7.94
CA HIS A 104 11.59 -3.88 8.66
C HIS A 104 11.20 -4.78 9.83
N GLN A 105 10.01 -4.56 10.39
CA GLN A 105 9.51 -5.30 11.55
C GLN A 105 7.99 -5.51 11.48
N MET A 106 7.55 -6.63 12.00
CA MET A 106 6.13 -6.92 12.22
C MET A 106 5.85 -7.01 13.72
N ARG A 107 4.74 -6.41 14.15
CA ARG A 107 4.18 -6.58 15.49
C ARG A 107 2.77 -7.16 15.40
N ARG A 108 2.15 -7.46 16.52
CA ARG A 108 0.73 -7.82 16.55
C ARG A 108 -0.09 -6.60 16.07
N PRO A 109 -0.98 -6.76 15.08
CA PRO A 109 -1.87 -5.68 14.65
C PRO A 109 -2.86 -5.32 15.75
N ASP A 110 -3.28 -4.07 15.78
CA ASP A 110 -4.31 -3.61 16.71
C ASP A 110 -5.69 -4.20 16.31
N GLU A 111 -5.90 -4.38 15.01
CA GLU A 111 -7.08 -5.03 14.44
C GLU A 111 -6.83 -6.53 14.17
N SER A 112 -7.23 -7.39 15.10
CA SER A 112 -6.92 -8.83 15.08
C SER A 112 -7.56 -9.63 13.96
N ASN A 113 -8.61 -9.11 13.32
CA ASN A 113 -9.37 -9.79 12.26
C ASN A 113 -8.84 -9.56 10.84
N ARG A 114 -7.80 -8.75 10.67
CA ARG A 114 -7.28 -8.35 9.35
C ARG A 114 -6.39 -9.38 8.67
N LYS A 115 -5.83 -10.34 9.41
CA LYS A 115 -5.00 -11.45 8.91
C LYS A 115 -3.90 -11.01 7.94
N PRO A 116 -2.96 -10.15 8.35
CA PRO A 116 -1.89 -9.67 7.47
C PRO A 116 -1.10 -10.85 6.89
N THR A 117 -0.92 -10.84 5.57
CA THR A 117 -0.32 -11.96 4.84
C THR A 117 0.65 -11.46 3.78
N TRP A 118 1.87 -12.00 3.80
CA TRP A 118 2.88 -11.75 2.78
C TRP A 118 2.63 -12.61 1.55
N VAL A 119 2.68 -11.99 0.37
CA VAL A 119 2.40 -12.64 -0.91
C VAL A 119 3.34 -12.15 -2.00
N THR A 120 3.58 -12.98 -3.00
CA THR A 120 4.29 -12.56 -4.22
C THR A 120 3.46 -11.55 -5.02
N PRO A 121 4.07 -10.79 -5.96
CA PRO A 121 3.33 -9.85 -6.79
C PRO A 121 2.15 -10.49 -7.54
N ASP A 122 2.36 -11.65 -8.14
CA ASP A 122 1.31 -12.38 -8.88
C ASP A 122 0.19 -12.85 -7.96
N GLU A 123 0.54 -13.37 -6.80
CA GLU A 123 -0.44 -13.75 -5.78
C GLU A 123 -1.21 -12.54 -5.24
N ALA A 124 -0.54 -11.39 -5.09
CA ALA A 124 -1.18 -10.14 -4.70
C ALA A 124 -2.26 -9.74 -5.71
N LYS A 125 -1.93 -9.71 -7.00
CA LYS A 125 -2.89 -9.41 -8.07
C LYS A 125 -4.07 -10.39 -8.05
N ARG A 126 -3.81 -11.68 -7.94
CA ARG A 126 -4.83 -12.72 -7.88
C ARG A 126 -5.78 -12.53 -6.69
N ARG A 127 -5.26 -12.26 -5.50
CA ARG A 127 -6.07 -12.04 -4.29
C ARG A 127 -6.86 -10.75 -4.35
N LEU A 128 -6.23 -9.67 -4.81
CA LEU A 128 -6.86 -8.36 -4.94
C LEU A 128 -8.01 -8.36 -5.98
N SER A 129 -7.95 -9.21 -7.00
CA SER A 129 -8.99 -9.31 -8.03
C SER A 129 -10.26 -10.03 -7.54
N LYS A 130 -10.15 -10.89 -6.52
CA LYS A 130 -11.25 -11.74 -6.06
C LYS A 130 -12.47 -10.94 -5.59
N GLY A 131 -13.62 -11.21 -6.20
CA GLY A 131 -14.91 -10.60 -5.82
C GLY A 131 -15.00 -9.11 -6.14
N ARG A 132 -14.26 -8.61 -7.12
CA ARG A 132 -14.31 -7.21 -7.58
C ARG A 132 -14.70 -7.11 -9.03
N GLU A 133 -15.33 -5.99 -9.37
CA GLU A 133 -15.58 -5.61 -10.76
C GLU A 133 -14.25 -5.30 -11.47
N VAL A 134 -14.22 -5.55 -12.79
CA VAL A 134 -13.04 -5.36 -13.64
C VAL A 134 -12.40 -3.98 -13.49
N LYS A 135 -13.21 -2.93 -13.38
CA LYS A 135 -12.75 -1.55 -13.17
C LYS A 135 -11.84 -1.44 -11.97
N TYR A 136 -12.27 -1.96 -10.81
CA TYR A 136 -11.52 -1.81 -9.55
C TYR A 136 -10.36 -2.80 -9.42
N LEU A 137 -10.47 -3.99 -10.01
CA LEU A 137 -9.35 -4.92 -10.00
C LEU A 137 -8.18 -4.39 -10.82
N ARG A 138 -8.43 -3.75 -11.98
CA ARG A 138 -7.38 -3.13 -12.80
C ARG A 138 -6.67 -1.99 -12.07
N GLU A 139 -7.38 -1.21 -11.30
CA GLU A 139 -6.81 -0.18 -10.44
C GLU A 139 -5.81 -0.77 -9.43
N LEU A 140 -6.18 -1.88 -8.78
CA LEU A 140 -5.32 -2.55 -7.80
C LEU A 140 -4.12 -3.28 -8.42
N GLU A 141 -4.30 -3.89 -9.60
CA GLU A 141 -3.20 -4.47 -10.37
C GLU A 141 -2.16 -3.40 -10.76
N ALA A 142 -2.64 -2.23 -11.21
CA ALA A 142 -1.77 -1.11 -11.54
C ALA A 142 -0.96 -0.60 -10.34
N VAL A 143 -1.52 -0.64 -9.12
CA VAL A 143 -0.78 -0.30 -7.89
C VAL A 143 0.43 -1.24 -7.72
N ILE A 144 0.24 -2.56 -7.90
CA ILE A 144 1.35 -3.54 -7.79
C ILE A 144 2.42 -3.28 -8.86
N ASP A 145 2.02 -3.07 -10.11
CA ASP A 145 2.95 -2.81 -11.20
C ASP A 145 3.77 -1.54 -10.97
N ARG A 146 3.11 -0.45 -10.58
CA ARG A 146 3.77 0.82 -10.27
C ARG A 146 4.67 0.74 -9.03
N ALA A 147 4.29 -0.04 -8.03
CA ALA A 147 5.13 -0.29 -6.87
C ALA A 147 6.41 -1.03 -7.26
N LEU A 148 6.32 -2.08 -8.10
CA LEU A 148 7.49 -2.81 -8.59
C LEU A 148 8.42 -1.92 -9.41
N GLU A 149 7.89 -1.12 -10.34
CA GLU A 149 8.68 -0.14 -11.09
C GLU A 149 9.42 0.83 -10.14
N ARG A 150 8.75 1.33 -9.13
CA ARG A 150 9.33 2.25 -8.14
C ARG A 150 10.44 1.61 -7.32
N ILE A 151 10.24 0.36 -6.88
CA ILE A 151 11.24 -0.41 -6.13
C ILE A 151 12.48 -0.71 -6.99
N GLN A 152 12.30 -1.07 -8.26
CA GLN A 152 13.40 -1.28 -9.21
C GLN A 152 14.21 -0.01 -9.44
N PHE A 153 13.56 1.11 -9.67
CA PHE A 153 14.22 2.40 -9.86
C PHE A 153 15.10 2.77 -8.66
N HIS A 154 14.64 2.52 -7.44
CA HIS A 154 15.47 2.71 -6.24
C HIS A 154 16.70 1.79 -6.23
N ASN A 155 16.57 0.55 -6.65
CA ASN A 155 17.70 -0.38 -6.72
C ASN A 155 18.78 0.10 -7.71
N GLU A 156 18.39 0.62 -8.86
CA GLU A 156 19.31 1.13 -9.87
C GLU A 156 20.06 2.37 -9.38
N LEU A 157 19.38 3.29 -8.69
CA LEU A 157 19.98 4.49 -8.14
C LEU A 157 20.95 4.23 -6.99
N TRP A 158 20.62 3.29 -6.09
CA TRP A 158 21.42 3.02 -4.88
C TRP A 158 22.33 1.81 -5.01
N GLY A 159 22.06 0.88 -5.94
CA GLY A 159 22.90 -0.28 -6.23
C GLY A 159 24.19 0.06 -6.99
N SER A 160 24.31 1.27 -7.54
CA SER A 160 25.48 1.75 -8.29
C SER A 160 26.58 2.36 -7.40
N TYR A 161 26.39 2.46 -6.08
CA TYR A 161 27.45 2.86 -5.18
C TYR A 161 28.22 1.64 -4.69
N PRO A 162 29.49 1.47 -5.07
CA PRO A 162 30.34 0.42 -4.50
C PRO A 162 30.51 0.70 -3.02
N THR A 163 30.10 -0.26 -2.19
CA THR A 163 30.47 -0.28 -0.76
C THR A 163 31.99 -0.32 -0.69
N THR A 164 32.63 0.81 -0.42
CA THR A 164 34.05 0.87 -0.05
C THR A 164 34.20 0.12 1.26
N ARG A 165 34.60 -1.13 1.14
CA ARG A 165 35.07 -1.96 2.25
C ARG A 165 36.37 -1.35 2.75
N THR A 166 36.29 -0.53 3.79
CA THR A 166 37.50 -0.10 4.53
C THR A 166 38.07 -1.31 5.22
N SER A 167 39.04 -1.95 4.57
CA SER A 167 39.92 -2.91 5.21
C SER A 167 40.81 -2.15 6.21
N ARG A 168 40.46 -2.23 7.49
CA ARG A 168 41.42 -1.88 8.54
C ARG A 168 42.51 -2.93 8.51
N SER A 169 43.65 -2.57 7.94
CA SER A 169 44.91 -3.27 8.11
C SER A 169 45.34 -3.08 9.57
N SER A 170 45.32 -4.17 10.32
CA SER A 170 46.03 -4.26 11.62
C SER A 170 47.51 -4.43 11.34
N ALA A 171 48.28 -3.36 11.50
CA ALA A 171 49.70 -3.47 11.60
C ALA A 171 50.05 -3.75 13.06
N SER A 172 50.58 -4.95 13.33
CA SER A 172 51.27 -5.30 14.54
C SER A 172 52.70 -4.76 14.47
N VAL A 173 53.14 -4.09 15.50
CA VAL A 173 54.50 -4.10 16.00
C VAL A 173 54.42 -4.15 17.53
#